data_449bd7d9aad4929c5cc59f12b1da2c0d
#
_entry.id   449bd7d9aad4929c5cc59f12b1da2c0d
#
_cell.length_a   1.000
_cell.length_b   1.000
_cell.length_c   1.000
_cell.angle_alpha   90.00
_cell.angle_beta   90.00
_cell.angle_gamma   90.00
#
_symmetry.space_group_name_H-M   'P 1'
#
loop_
_entity.id
_entity.type
_entity.pdbx_description
1 polymer ?
#
loop_
_entity_poly.entity_id
_entity_poly.type
_entity_poly.pdbx_seq_one_letter_code
_entity_poly.pdbx_strand_id
1 'polypeptide(L)'
;QALEHVFQDLGKQNRDLEQISTQYYNTMRTNLISSLLAGAFSEERIAQQLPLFGLDFQEEMEYLVGVLEYVDVASPEQKAVDYMQLNTFCQERQIAAQWMESMDQQLVGIFTSAKGSGSLFEGANLVRDYCASHFGQDVGFSCGLPQKGLSGIGKSYQEARSHSQEDEAQTSYYYPLEMELQLINQLKLGSQDGARKILEELREENLSRPLNGEDSRRAAMLVLQTLLR
;
A
#
# COMPACT_ATOMS: atom_id res chain seq x y z
N GLN A 1 -50.24 1.02 -20.89
CA GLN A 1 -49.99 1.53 -19.51
C GLN A 1 -49.64 0.41 -18.54
N ALA A 2 -50.46 -0.66 -18.38
CA ALA A 2 -50.15 -1.78 -17.44
C ALA A 2 -48.91 -2.59 -17.86
N LEU A 3 -48.73 -2.89 -19.15
CA LEU A 3 -47.55 -3.56 -19.70
C LEU A 3 -46.30 -2.72 -19.61
N GLU A 4 -46.36 -1.39 -19.83
CA GLU A 4 -45.25 -0.51 -19.66
C GLU A 4 -44.73 -0.45 -18.22
N HIS A 5 -45.64 -0.47 -17.22
CA HIS A 5 -45.25 -0.52 -15.81
C HIS A 5 -44.56 -1.85 -15.48
N VAL A 6 -45.04 -2.96 -15.98
CA VAL A 6 -44.39 -4.27 -15.76
C VAL A 6 -42.99 -4.32 -16.38
N PHE A 7 -42.83 -3.78 -17.59
CA PHE A 7 -41.49 -3.70 -18.22
C PHE A 7 -40.51 -2.76 -17.48
N GLN A 8 -41.00 -1.63 -16.96
CA GLN A 8 -40.20 -0.74 -16.14
C GLN A 8 -39.77 -1.36 -14.82
N ASP A 9 -40.68 -2.07 -14.15
CA ASP A 9 -40.40 -2.80 -12.88
C ASP A 9 -39.39 -3.94 -13.10
N LEU A 10 -39.57 -4.74 -14.16
CA LEU A 10 -38.59 -5.78 -14.52
C LEU A 10 -37.24 -5.20 -14.87
N GLY A 11 -37.20 -4.09 -15.60
CA GLY A 11 -35.94 -3.40 -15.93
C GLY A 11 -35.24 -2.80 -14.71
N LYS A 12 -36.00 -2.38 -13.69
CA LYS A 12 -35.45 -1.91 -12.42
C LYS A 12 -34.90 -3.07 -11.60
N GLN A 13 -35.69 -4.15 -11.43
CA GLN A 13 -35.24 -5.34 -10.71
C GLN A 13 -33.99 -5.97 -11.32
N ASN A 14 -33.90 -5.99 -12.66
CA ASN A 14 -32.70 -6.53 -13.33
C ASN A 14 -31.46 -5.67 -13.03
N ARG A 15 -31.58 -4.35 -13.06
CA ARG A 15 -30.48 -3.44 -12.69
C ARG A 15 -30.07 -3.57 -11.24
N ASP A 16 -31.04 -3.70 -10.32
CA ASP A 16 -30.78 -3.88 -8.90
C ASP A 16 -30.04 -5.21 -8.66
N LEU A 17 -30.45 -6.28 -9.34
CA LEU A 17 -29.78 -7.59 -9.29
C LEU A 17 -28.35 -7.55 -9.86
N GLU A 18 -28.15 -6.85 -10.98
CA GLU A 18 -26.83 -6.67 -11.56
C GLU A 18 -25.90 -5.88 -10.63
N GLN A 19 -26.40 -4.85 -9.97
CA GLN A 19 -25.62 -4.08 -8.99
C GLN A 19 -25.24 -4.94 -7.78
N ILE A 20 -26.18 -5.68 -7.22
CA ILE A 20 -25.93 -6.59 -6.07
C ILE A 20 -24.90 -7.66 -6.48
N SER A 21 -25.07 -8.26 -7.66
CA SER A 21 -24.14 -9.26 -8.18
C SER A 21 -22.73 -8.70 -8.34
N THR A 22 -22.60 -7.50 -8.91
CA THR A 22 -21.31 -6.82 -9.10
C THR A 22 -20.65 -6.48 -7.77
N GLN A 23 -21.41 -5.97 -6.80
CA GLN A 23 -20.89 -5.68 -5.46
C GLN A 23 -20.42 -6.94 -4.75
N TYR A 24 -21.21 -8.03 -4.83
CA TYR A 24 -20.83 -9.31 -4.24
C TYR A 24 -19.55 -9.87 -4.87
N TYR A 25 -19.45 -9.83 -6.22
CA TYR A 25 -18.27 -10.25 -6.95
C TYR A 25 -17.03 -9.46 -6.51
N ASN A 26 -17.11 -8.13 -6.44
CA ASN A 26 -16.01 -7.27 -6.02
C ASN A 26 -15.59 -7.56 -4.57
N THR A 27 -16.55 -7.73 -3.66
CA THR A 27 -16.27 -8.06 -2.26
C THR A 27 -15.56 -9.41 -2.14
N MET A 28 -16.04 -10.43 -2.85
CA MET A 28 -15.41 -11.75 -2.84
C MET A 28 -14.01 -11.74 -3.43
N ARG A 29 -13.81 -10.98 -4.53
CA ARG A 29 -12.50 -10.79 -5.14
C ARG A 29 -11.52 -10.12 -4.18
N THR A 30 -11.94 -9.05 -3.51
CA THR A 30 -11.13 -8.35 -2.51
C THR A 30 -10.77 -9.27 -1.34
N ASN A 31 -11.71 -10.05 -0.82
CA ASN A 31 -11.44 -11.01 0.25
C ASN A 31 -10.44 -12.09 -0.16
N LEU A 32 -10.56 -12.62 -1.39
CA LEU A 32 -9.62 -13.60 -1.93
C LEU A 32 -8.21 -13.03 -2.02
N ILE A 33 -8.07 -11.84 -2.54
CA ILE A 33 -6.79 -11.12 -2.65
C ILE A 33 -6.20 -10.85 -1.28
N SER A 34 -7.00 -10.38 -0.34
CA SER A 34 -6.55 -10.13 1.04
C SER A 34 -6.06 -11.40 1.72
N SER A 35 -6.71 -12.54 1.44
CA SER A 35 -6.26 -13.83 1.93
C SER A 35 -4.92 -14.25 1.33
N LEU A 36 -4.70 -13.98 0.03
CA LEU A 36 -3.40 -14.18 -0.65
C LEU A 36 -2.30 -13.33 -0.04
N LEU A 37 -2.55 -12.03 0.13
CA LEU A 37 -1.58 -11.09 0.70
C LEU A 37 -1.27 -11.41 2.17
N ALA A 38 -2.24 -11.86 2.94
CA ALA A 38 -2.05 -12.29 4.32
C ALA A 38 -1.35 -13.64 4.45
N GLY A 39 -1.25 -14.44 3.37
CA GLY A 39 -0.77 -15.82 3.42
C GLY A 39 -1.69 -16.76 4.22
N ALA A 40 -2.94 -16.36 4.46
CA ALA A 40 -3.90 -17.07 5.30
C ALA A 40 -4.92 -17.83 4.45
N PHE A 41 -4.48 -18.90 3.78
CA PHE A 41 -5.35 -19.71 2.90
C PHE A 41 -4.92 -21.18 2.81
N SER A 42 -5.83 -22.00 2.34
CA SER A 42 -5.51 -23.34 1.86
C SER A 42 -5.22 -23.27 0.37
N GLU A 43 -4.04 -23.74 -0.07
CA GLU A 43 -3.59 -23.68 -1.46
C GLU A 43 -4.60 -24.31 -2.43
N GLU A 44 -5.14 -25.49 -2.09
CA GLU A 44 -6.14 -26.15 -2.91
C GLU A 44 -7.41 -25.32 -3.12
N ARG A 45 -7.88 -24.67 -2.06
CA ARG A 45 -9.11 -23.88 -2.08
C ARG A 45 -8.91 -22.59 -2.88
N ILE A 46 -7.78 -21.94 -2.70
CA ILE A 46 -7.50 -20.67 -3.39
C ILE A 46 -7.27 -20.90 -4.87
N ALA A 47 -6.53 -21.96 -5.26
CA ALA A 47 -6.29 -22.31 -6.64
C ALA A 47 -7.60 -22.57 -7.44
N GLN A 48 -8.62 -23.11 -6.78
CA GLN A 48 -9.96 -23.29 -7.39
C GLN A 48 -10.73 -21.97 -7.54
N GLN A 49 -10.48 -21.00 -6.69
CA GLN A 49 -11.22 -19.73 -6.68
C GLN A 49 -10.60 -18.68 -7.61
N LEU A 50 -9.30 -18.66 -7.78
CA LEU A 50 -8.57 -17.67 -8.59
C LEU A 50 -9.14 -17.49 -10.01
N PRO A 51 -9.40 -18.56 -10.78
CA PRO A 51 -9.95 -18.43 -12.14
C PRO A 51 -11.35 -17.81 -12.18
N LEU A 52 -12.16 -18.00 -11.12
CA LEU A 52 -13.52 -17.42 -11.02
C LEU A 52 -13.47 -15.88 -10.97
N PHE A 53 -12.36 -15.31 -10.54
CA PHE A 53 -12.12 -13.86 -10.44
C PHE A 53 -11.17 -13.33 -11.51
N GLY A 54 -10.89 -14.12 -12.54
CA GLY A 54 -9.99 -13.73 -13.63
C GLY A 54 -8.54 -13.58 -13.21
N LEU A 55 -8.12 -14.29 -12.16
CA LEU A 55 -6.76 -14.30 -11.64
C LEU A 55 -6.06 -15.57 -12.11
N ASP A 56 -5.07 -15.44 -13.00
CA ASP A 56 -4.28 -16.57 -13.52
C ASP A 56 -2.97 -16.72 -12.72
N PHE A 57 -3.10 -17.03 -11.43
CA PHE A 57 -1.97 -17.31 -10.56
C PHE A 57 -1.81 -18.83 -10.37
N GLN A 58 -0.59 -19.34 -10.53
CA GLN A 58 -0.27 -20.77 -10.49
C GLN A 58 0.86 -21.03 -9.52
N GLU A 59 0.90 -22.25 -8.94
CA GLU A 59 1.90 -22.63 -7.93
C GLU A 59 3.32 -22.70 -8.51
N GLU A 60 3.45 -22.93 -9.80
CA GLU A 60 4.77 -23.02 -10.49
C GLU A 60 5.39 -21.67 -10.83
N MET A 61 4.63 -20.59 -10.72
CA MET A 61 5.08 -19.24 -11.05
C MET A 61 5.86 -18.60 -9.90
N GLU A 62 6.68 -17.62 -10.25
CA GLU A 62 7.28 -16.69 -9.29
C GLU A 62 6.50 -15.38 -9.27
N TYR A 63 6.41 -14.82 -8.08
CA TYR A 63 5.67 -13.59 -7.81
C TYR A 63 6.55 -12.58 -7.10
N LEU A 64 6.37 -11.32 -7.46
CA LEU A 64 6.89 -10.18 -6.73
C LEU A 64 5.73 -9.24 -6.45
N VAL A 65 5.60 -8.77 -5.23
CA VAL A 65 4.55 -7.83 -4.86
C VAL A 65 5.14 -6.44 -4.69
N GLY A 66 4.51 -5.47 -5.36
CA GLY A 66 4.78 -4.05 -5.18
C GLY A 66 3.60 -3.37 -4.49
N VAL A 67 3.88 -2.41 -3.64
CA VAL A 67 2.89 -1.61 -2.90
C VAL A 67 3.08 -0.14 -3.25
N LEU A 68 1.98 0.52 -3.64
CA LEU A 68 1.95 1.95 -3.84
C LEU A 68 1.44 2.61 -2.55
N GLU A 69 2.22 3.48 -2.00
CA GLU A 69 1.93 4.16 -0.75
C GLU A 69 1.72 5.64 -0.99
N TYR A 70 0.67 6.17 -0.40
CA TYR A 70 0.35 7.60 -0.46
C TYR A 70 0.75 8.23 0.88
N VAL A 71 1.52 9.30 0.82
CA VAL A 71 1.91 10.07 2.01
C VAL A 71 0.68 10.67 2.69
N ASP A 72 -0.25 11.19 1.89
CA ASP A 72 -1.55 11.66 2.34
C ASP A 72 -2.67 10.70 1.92
N VAL A 73 -3.82 10.80 2.58
CA VAL A 73 -5.00 9.99 2.22
C VAL A 73 -5.48 10.38 0.83
N ALA A 74 -5.10 9.59 -0.17
CA ALA A 74 -5.56 9.79 -1.54
C ALA A 74 -7.07 9.59 -1.65
N SER A 75 -7.73 10.45 -2.44
CA SER A 75 -9.16 10.29 -2.70
C SER A 75 -9.43 9.02 -3.53
N PRO A 76 -10.63 8.43 -3.44
CA PRO A 76 -11.00 7.28 -4.28
C PRO A 76 -10.85 7.55 -5.77
N GLU A 77 -11.12 8.79 -6.21
CA GLU A 77 -10.99 9.22 -7.60
C GLU A 77 -9.52 9.22 -8.03
N GLN A 78 -8.62 9.74 -7.18
CA GLN A 78 -7.18 9.73 -7.44
C GLN A 78 -6.66 8.31 -7.58
N LYS A 79 -6.99 7.43 -6.63
CA LYS A 79 -6.59 6.01 -6.68
C LYS A 79 -7.09 5.32 -7.95
N ALA A 80 -8.32 5.61 -8.39
CA ALA A 80 -8.86 5.06 -9.63
C ALA A 80 -8.07 5.52 -10.86
N VAL A 81 -7.66 6.78 -10.89
CA VAL A 81 -6.82 7.33 -11.97
C VAL A 81 -5.44 6.66 -11.96
N ASP A 82 -4.79 6.57 -10.80
CA ASP A 82 -3.48 5.95 -10.65
C ASP A 82 -3.52 4.47 -11.04
N TYR A 83 -4.56 3.74 -10.63
CA TYR A 83 -4.80 2.36 -11.05
C TYR A 83 -4.89 2.22 -12.58
N MET A 84 -5.64 3.10 -13.24
CA MET A 84 -5.77 3.07 -14.70
C MET A 84 -4.44 3.37 -15.39
N GLN A 85 -3.69 4.36 -14.91
CA GLN A 85 -2.40 4.74 -15.45
C GLN A 85 -1.37 3.62 -15.30
N LEU A 86 -1.30 2.98 -14.13
CA LEU A 86 -0.41 1.84 -13.88
C LEU A 86 -0.74 0.64 -14.77
N ASN A 87 -2.02 0.31 -14.95
CA ASN A 87 -2.42 -0.76 -15.86
C ASN A 87 -2.03 -0.44 -17.30
N THR A 88 -2.28 0.78 -17.77
CA THR A 88 -1.92 1.21 -19.12
C THR A 88 -0.40 1.13 -19.32
N PHE A 89 0.38 1.66 -18.39
CA PHE A 89 1.83 1.62 -18.43
C PHE A 89 2.36 0.16 -18.48
N CYS A 90 1.83 -0.71 -17.63
CA CYS A 90 2.23 -2.12 -17.62
C CYS A 90 1.89 -2.82 -18.93
N GLN A 91 0.72 -2.55 -19.51
CA GLN A 91 0.34 -3.12 -20.82
C GLN A 91 1.25 -2.64 -21.95
N GLU A 92 1.53 -1.35 -22.03
CA GLU A 92 2.42 -0.78 -23.05
C GLU A 92 3.84 -1.31 -22.97
N ARG A 93 4.32 -1.61 -21.77
CA ARG A 93 5.67 -2.14 -21.52
C ARG A 93 5.72 -3.65 -21.44
N GLN A 94 4.59 -4.34 -21.66
CA GLN A 94 4.47 -5.81 -21.57
C GLN A 94 4.92 -6.35 -20.20
N ILE A 95 4.70 -5.58 -19.13
CA ILE A 95 4.94 -5.99 -17.76
C ILE A 95 3.75 -6.81 -17.30
N ALA A 96 3.98 -8.07 -16.94
CA ALA A 96 2.94 -8.94 -16.41
C ALA A 96 2.69 -8.60 -14.94
N ALA A 97 1.87 -7.59 -14.69
CA ALA A 97 1.47 -7.16 -13.35
C ALA A 97 -0.05 -7.02 -13.27
N GLN A 98 -0.61 -7.44 -12.14
CA GLN A 98 -2.02 -7.26 -11.84
C GLN A 98 -2.19 -6.34 -10.66
N TRP A 99 -2.78 -5.18 -10.89
CA TRP A 99 -3.04 -4.17 -9.87
C TRP A 99 -4.39 -4.38 -9.21
N MET A 100 -4.45 -4.09 -7.92
CA MET A 100 -5.66 -4.22 -7.12
C MET A 100 -5.60 -3.35 -5.87
N GLU A 101 -6.74 -3.04 -5.31
CA GLU A 101 -6.83 -2.36 -4.02
C GLU A 101 -6.88 -3.40 -2.89
N SER A 102 -6.04 -3.22 -1.86
CA SER A 102 -6.04 -4.02 -0.64
C SER A 102 -7.13 -3.56 0.33
N MET A 103 -7.38 -4.34 1.40
CA MET A 103 -8.29 -3.92 2.49
C MET A 103 -7.82 -2.64 3.18
N ASP A 104 -6.51 -2.40 3.26
CA ASP A 104 -5.91 -1.19 3.82
C ASP A 104 -5.97 0.00 2.86
N GLN A 105 -6.75 -0.12 1.76
CA GLN A 105 -6.91 0.89 0.73
C GLN A 105 -5.61 1.29 0.01
N GLN A 106 -4.59 0.44 0.03
CA GLN A 106 -3.37 0.61 -0.75
C GLN A 106 -3.52 -0.02 -2.14
N LEU A 107 -2.87 0.54 -3.15
CA LEU A 107 -2.75 -0.12 -4.45
C LEU A 107 -1.60 -1.12 -4.41
N VAL A 108 -1.91 -2.37 -4.71
CA VAL A 108 -0.97 -3.49 -4.70
C VAL A 108 -0.86 -4.06 -6.09
N GLY A 109 0.37 -4.21 -6.60
CA GLY A 109 0.68 -4.86 -7.86
C GLY A 109 1.30 -6.22 -7.64
N ILE A 110 0.71 -7.28 -8.18
CA ILE A 110 1.30 -8.63 -8.18
C ILE A 110 1.94 -8.84 -9.54
N PHE A 111 3.26 -8.83 -9.57
CA PHE A 111 4.06 -9.11 -10.76
C PHE A 111 4.25 -10.62 -10.89
N THR A 112 4.12 -11.12 -12.11
CA THR A 112 4.24 -12.54 -12.41
C THR A 112 5.34 -12.79 -13.43
N SER A 113 6.14 -13.85 -13.25
CA SER A 113 7.03 -14.32 -14.29
C SER A 113 6.24 -15.15 -15.30
N ALA A 114 5.79 -14.54 -16.39
CA ALA A 114 5.41 -15.36 -17.55
C ALA A 114 6.67 -16.02 -18.11
N LYS A 115 6.60 -17.30 -18.52
CA LYS A 115 7.72 -17.99 -19.16
C LYS A 115 8.22 -17.18 -20.36
N GLY A 116 9.40 -16.55 -20.23
CA GLY A 116 10.02 -15.74 -21.28
C GLY A 116 9.87 -14.21 -21.16
N SER A 117 9.18 -13.68 -20.15
CA SER A 117 9.21 -12.26 -19.82
C SER A 117 10.47 -11.93 -19.01
N GLY A 118 10.92 -10.66 -19.08
CA GLY A 118 12.09 -10.16 -18.35
C GLY A 118 12.05 -10.40 -16.84
N SER A 119 13.13 -10.05 -16.17
CA SER A 119 13.21 -10.22 -14.71
C SER A 119 12.05 -9.49 -14.00
N LEU A 120 11.43 -10.13 -13.01
CA LEU A 120 10.40 -9.51 -12.17
C LEU A 120 10.87 -8.16 -11.58
N PHE A 121 12.15 -8.10 -11.20
CA PHE A 121 12.78 -6.87 -10.73
C PHE A 121 12.86 -5.77 -11.80
N GLU A 122 13.10 -6.12 -13.07
CA GLU A 122 13.11 -5.11 -14.14
C GLU A 122 11.73 -4.48 -14.30
N GLY A 123 10.68 -5.31 -14.29
CA GLY A 123 9.30 -4.83 -14.34
C GLY A 123 8.96 -3.94 -13.15
N ALA A 124 9.31 -4.34 -11.93
CA ALA A 124 9.07 -3.57 -10.72
C ALA A 124 9.87 -2.25 -10.70
N ASN A 125 11.12 -2.25 -11.17
CA ASN A 125 11.94 -1.04 -11.26
C ASN A 125 11.38 -0.05 -12.30
N LEU A 126 10.93 -0.53 -13.46
CA LEU A 126 10.26 0.33 -14.44
C LEU A 126 9.01 1.00 -13.87
N VAL A 127 8.23 0.25 -13.07
CA VAL A 127 7.06 0.81 -12.37
C VAL A 127 7.50 1.82 -11.32
N ARG A 128 8.55 1.54 -10.55
CA ARG A 128 9.09 2.50 -9.56
C ARG A 128 9.49 3.83 -10.22
N ASP A 129 10.25 3.76 -11.30
CA ASP A 129 10.70 4.95 -12.05
C ASP A 129 9.51 5.72 -12.63
N TYR A 130 8.49 4.99 -13.11
CA TYR A 130 7.24 5.58 -13.57
C TYR A 130 6.51 6.30 -12.43
N CYS A 131 6.34 5.68 -11.27
CA CYS A 131 5.69 6.28 -10.11
C CYS A 131 6.43 7.56 -9.67
N ALA A 132 7.75 7.49 -9.53
CA ALA A 132 8.57 8.64 -9.14
C ALA A 132 8.46 9.83 -10.11
N SER A 133 8.31 9.56 -11.41
CA SER A 133 8.22 10.60 -12.44
C SER A 133 6.82 11.18 -12.65
N HIS A 134 5.75 10.40 -12.38
CA HIS A 134 4.37 10.76 -12.71
C HIS A 134 3.51 11.11 -11.51
N PHE A 135 3.73 10.46 -10.37
CA PHE A 135 2.94 10.69 -9.16
C PHE A 135 3.63 11.64 -8.16
N GLY A 136 4.90 12.01 -8.42
CA GLY A 136 5.65 12.94 -7.59
C GLY A 136 6.16 12.34 -6.28
N GLN A 137 6.46 13.22 -5.32
CA GLN A 137 7.04 12.82 -4.02
C GLN A 137 5.99 12.33 -3.01
N ASP A 138 4.71 12.51 -3.31
CA ASP A 138 3.61 12.14 -2.41
C ASP A 138 3.21 10.67 -2.53
N VAL A 139 3.86 9.93 -3.43
CA VAL A 139 3.57 8.52 -3.69
C VAL A 139 4.88 7.73 -3.72
N GLY A 140 5.03 6.83 -2.74
CA GLY A 140 6.12 5.86 -2.67
C GLY A 140 5.77 4.55 -3.39
N PHE A 141 6.78 3.84 -3.88
CA PHE A 141 6.64 2.48 -4.39
C PHE A 141 7.69 1.58 -3.76
N SER A 142 7.23 0.65 -2.94
CA SER A 142 8.03 -0.41 -2.33
C SER A 142 7.76 -1.75 -3.01
N CYS A 143 8.74 -2.66 -2.99
CA CYS A 143 8.54 -4.02 -3.49
C CYS A 143 9.29 -5.04 -2.64
N GLY A 144 8.71 -6.24 -2.53
CA GLY A 144 9.35 -7.39 -1.90
C GLY A 144 10.30 -8.11 -2.85
N LEU A 145 10.80 -9.25 -2.40
CA LEU A 145 11.62 -10.14 -3.20
C LEU A 145 10.76 -11.13 -4.01
N PRO A 146 11.25 -11.61 -5.16
CA PRO A 146 10.60 -12.68 -5.89
C PRO A 146 10.45 -13.94 -5.03
N GLN A 147 9.26 -14.48 -4.99
CA GLN A 147 8.91 -15.66 -4.21
C GLN A 147 8.17 -16.66 -5.11
N LYS A 148 8.40 -17.95 -4.90
CA LYS A 148 7.75 -19.02 -5.68
C LYS A 148 6.43 -19.44 -5.05
N GLY A 149 5.44 -19.72 -5.92
CA GLY A 149 4.15 -20.26 -5.54
C GLY A 149 3.19 -19.24 -4.94
N LEU A 150 1.94 -19.64 -4.76
CA LEU A 150 0.88 -18.78 -4.23
C LEU A 150 1.18 -18.27 -2.83
N SER A 151 1.77 -19.12 -1.97
CA SER A 151 2.20 -18.73 -0.62
C SER A 151 3.31 -17.68 -0.64
N GLY A 152 4.09 -17.61 -1.73
CA GLY A 152 5.12 -16.61 -1.97
C GLY A 152 4.57 -15.20 -2.10
N ILE A 153 3.33 -15.04 -2.59
CA ILE A 153 2.68 -13.72 -2.74
C ILE A 153 2.60 -13.01 -1.38
N GLY A 154 2.14 -13.72 -0.34
CA GLY A 154 2.05 -13.16 1.00
C GLY A 154 3.41 -12.78 1.61
N LYS A 155 4.44 -13.61 1.36
CA LYS A 155 5.81 -13.32 1.82
C LYS A 155 6.37 -12.07 1.15
N SER A 156 6.28 -11.99 -0.18
CA SER A 156 6.73 -10.83 -0.93
C SER A 156 5.97 -9.55 -0.54
N TYR A 157 4.68 -9.66 -0.21
CA TYR A 157 3.90 -8.53 0.30
C TYR A 157 4.39 -8.05 1.67
N GLN A 158 4.68 -8.97 2.59
CA GLN A 158 5.20 -8.62 3.91
C GLN A 158 6.58 -7.94 3.80
N GLU A 159 7.45 -8.44 2.90
CA GLU A 159 8.75 -7.82 2.62
C GLU A 159 8.59 -6.42 2.04
N ALA A 160 7.69 -6.22 1.06
CA ALA A 160 7.38 -4.91 0.49
C ALA A 160 6.98 -3.90 1.59
N ARG A 161 6.09 -4.33 2.51
CA ARG A 161 5.66 -3.49 3.63
C ARG A 161 6.77 -3.22 4.66
N SER A 162 7.68 -4.17 4.87
CA SER A 162 8.80 -3.97 5.78
C SER A 162 9.79 -2.96 5.22
N HIS A 163 10.09 -3.01 3.93
CA HIS A 163 10.96 -2.04 3.26
C HIS A 163 10.38 -0.63 3.32
N SER A 164 9.07 -0.49 3.15
CA SER A 164 8.36 0.76 3.31
C SER A 164 8.50 1.34 4.74
N GLN A 165 8.36 0.50 5.75
CA GLN A 165 8.54 0.90 7.14
C GLN A 165 10.02 1.18 7.50
N GLU A 166 10.98 0.49 6.86
CA GLU A 166 12.41 0.75 7.03
C GLU A 166 12.83 2.07 6.35
N ASP A 167 12.29 2.38 5.17
CA ASP A 167 12.51 3.66 4.50
C ASP A 167 11.86 4.81 5.30
N GLU A 168 10.67 4.62 5.85
CA GLU A 168 10.09 5.56 6.82
C GLU A 168 10.91 5.66 8.10
N ALA A 169 11.47 4.56 8.61
CA ALA A 169 12.31 4.58 9.80
C ALA A 169 13.68 5.22 9.55
N GLN A 170 14.23 5.13 8.32
CA GLN A 170 15.50 5.76 7.94
C GLN A 170 15.36 7.24 7.59
N THR A 171 14.19 7.66 7.08
CA THR A 171 13.87 9.08 6.79
C THR A 171 13.07 9.73 7.91
N SER A 172 12.53 8.94 8.84
CA SER A 172 11.71 9.41 9.95
C SER A 172 12.55 10.17 10.98
N TYR A 173 11.95 11.23 11.50
CA TYR A 173 12.48 11.99 12.62
C TYR A 173 12.66 11.09 13.85
N TYR A 174 13.84 11.12 14.43
CA TYR A 174 14.17 10.37 15.63
C TYR A 174 13.54 11.02 16.87
N TYR A 175 12.48 10.38 17.40
CA TYR A 175 11.82 10.79 18.64
C TYR A 175 11.29 9.56 19.39
N PRO A 176 12.20 8.77 20.01
CA PRO A 176 11.81 7.57 20.72
C PRO A 176 10.99 7.89 21.96
N LEU A 177 10.07 6.98 22.30
CA LEU A 177 9.19 7.09 23.46
C LEU A 177 9.95 7.38 24.76
N GLU A 178 11.16 6.86 24.91
CA GLU A 178 12.01 7.10 26.08
C GLU A 178 12.38 8.58 26.21
N MET A 179 12.74 9.24 25.11
CA MET A 179 13.05 10.68 25.11
C MET A 179 11.78 11.53 25.33
N GLU A 180 10.63 11.11 24.79
CA GLU A 180 9.35 11.74 25.07
C GLU A 180 9.04 11.71 26.57
N LEU A 181 9.15 10.54 27.21
CA LEU A 181 8.92 10.38 28.63
C LEU A 181 9.92 11.17 29.50
N GLN A 182 11.19 11.20 29.10
CA GLN A 182 12.19 12.02 29.79
C GLN A 182 11.87 13.51 29.68
N LEU A 183 11.49 13.98 28.50
CA LEU A 183 11.08 15.38 28.29
C LEU A 183 9.87 15.74 29.16
N ILE A 184 8.83 14.90 29.16
CA ILE A 184 7.64 15.10 30.02
C ILE A 184 8.04 15.16 31.50
N ASN A 185 8.93 14.27 31.93
CA ASN A 185 9.39 14.27 33.34
C ASN A 185 10.17 15.54 33.70
N GLN A 186 11.07 16.03 32.86
CA GLN A 186 11.79 17.27 33.10
C GLN A 186 10.86 18.49 33.14
N LEU A 187 9.86 18.51 32.25
CA LEU A 187 8.83 19.55 32.26
C LEU A 187 8.00 19.54 33.52
N LYS A 188 7.54 18.36 34.00
CA LYS A 188 6.81 18.21 35.28
C LYS A 188 7.64 18.61 36.49
N LEU A 189 8.95 18.43 36.46
CA LEU A 189 9.89 18.85 37.49
C LEU A 189 10.24 20.37 37.41
N GLY A 190 9.79 21.07 36.39
CA GLY A 190 10.14 22.47 36.15
C GLY A 190 11.61 22.67 35.76
N SER A 191 12.31 21.61 35.36
CA SER A 191 13.72 21.66 35.00
C SER A 191 13.91 22.13 33.57
N GLN A 192 14.09 23.43 33.39
CA GLN A 192 14.34 24.01 32.05
C GLN A 192 15.65 23.51 31.41
N ASP A 193 16.72 23.37 32.23
CA ASP A 193 18.01 22.88 31.72
C ASP A 193 17.92 21.40 31.30
N GLY A 194 17.20 20.57 32.04
CA GLY A 194 16.98 19.18 31.71
C GLY A 194 16.19 19.01 30.40
N ALA A 195 15.11 19.76 30.25
CA ALA A 195 14.31 19.78 29.03
C ALA A 195 15.11 20.27 27.81
N ARG A 196 15.89 21.33 28.00
CA ARG A 196 16.75 21.89 26.95
C ARG A 196 17.78 20.87 26.46
N LYS A 197 18.43 20.16 27.38
CA LYS A 197 19.41 19.14 27.03
C LYS A 197 18.81 18.02 26.16
N ILE A 198 17.62 17.53 26.49
CA ILE A 198 16.92 16.51 25.71
C ILE A 198 16.56 17.03 24.31
N LEU A 199 16.12 18.30 24.22
CA LEU A 199 15.82 18.91 22.91
C LEU A 199 17.07 19.12 22.06
N GLU A 200 18.21 19.42 22.66
CA GLU A 200 19.50 19.51 21.97
C GLU A 200 19.98 18.16 21.48
N GLU A 201 19.88 17.10 22.28
CA GLU A 201 20.18 15.72 21.87
C GLU A 201 19.29 15.28 20.70
N LEU A 202 17.99 15.54 20.77
CA LEU A 202 17.05 15.27 19.68
C LEU A 202 17.42 16.03 18.40
N ARG A 203 17.82 17.27 18.53
CA ARG A 203 18.23 18.09 17.39
C ARG A 203 19.51 17.55 16.75
N GLU A 204 20.52 17.22 17.53
CA GLU A 204 21.79 16.70 17.02
C GLU A 204 21.61 15.36 16.29
N GLU A 205 20.83 14.46 16.87
CA GLU A 205 20.54 13.16 16.27
C GLU A 205 19.78 13.31 14.94
N ASN A 206 18.86 14.26 14.85
CA ASN A 206 18.08 14.49 13.64
C ASN A 206 18.79 15.34 12.59
N LEU A 207 19.77 16.15 12.95
CA LEU A 207 20.60 16.88 11.98
C LEU A 207 21.50 15.96 11.13
N SER A 208 21.82 14.78 11.63
CA SER A 208 22.59 13.77 10.90
C SER A 208 21.76 12.97 9.90
N ARG A 209 20.43 13.11 9.93
CA ARG A 209 19.49 12.34 9.09
C ARG A 209 19.03 13.16 7.89
N PRO A 210 18.83 12.52 6.72
CA PRO A 210 18.33 13.19 5.52
C PRO A 210 16.81 13.44 5.64
N LEU A 211 16.42 14.40 6.50
CA LEU A 211 15.02 14.78 6.68
C LEU A 211 14.57 15.70 5.56
N ASN A 212 13.41 15.42 4.98
CA ASN A 212 12.74 16.37 4.09
C ASN A 212 11.99 17.45 4.90
N GLY A 213 11.48 18.49 4.23
CA GLY A 213 10.83 19.62 4.90
C GLY A 213 9.51 19.22 5.60
N GLU A 214 8.90 18.12 5.21
CA GLU A 214 7.64 17.61 5.75
C GLU A 214 7.88 16.78 7.01
N ASP A 215 8.90 15.94 7.02
CA ASP A 215 9.35 15.20 8.21
C ASP A 215 9.75 16.18 9.32
N SER A 216 10.41 17.28 8.95
CA SER A 216 10.75 18.35 9.90
C SER A 216 9.51 19.04 10.50
N ARG A 217 8.43 19.21 9.72
CA ARG A 217 7.16 19.75 10.22
C ARG A 217 6.43 18.78 11.13
N ARG A 218 6.35 17.49 10.75
CA ARG A 218 5.75 16.42 11.57
C ARG A 218 6.47 16.29 12.91
N ALA A 219 7.79 16.33 12.87
CA ALA A 219 8.64 16.33 14.04
C ALA A 219 8.36 17.51 14.99
N ALA A 220 8.30 18.71 14.45
CA ALA A 220 7.98 19.90 15.23
C ALA A 220 6.58 19.80 15.85
N MET A 221 5.61 19.23 15.15
CA MET A 221 4.25 18.99 15.66
C MET A 221 4.25 17.97 16.81
N LEU A 222 4.99 16.87 16.72
CA LEU A 222 5.09 15.86 17.79
C LEU A 222 5.72 16.44 19.05
N VAL A 223 6.81 17.20 18.93
CA VAL A 223 7.45 17.87 20.06
C VAL A 223 6.51 18.90 20.67
N LEU A 224 5.81 19.72 19.85
CA LEU A 224 4.82 20.67 20.32
C LEU A 224 3.66 19.99 21.05
N GLN A 225 3.15 18.88 20.57
CA GLN A 225 2.10 18.12 21.25
C GLN A 225 2.57 17.60 22.61
N THR A 226 3.83 17.20 22.73
CA THR A 226 4.40 16.77 24.02
C THR A 226 4.55 17.95 25.00
N LEU A 227 4.92 19.14 24.51
CA LEU A 227 5.04 20.34 25.32
C LEU A 227 3.71 20.92 25.80
N LEU A 228 2.60 20.59 25.10
CA LEU A 228 1.25 21.06 25.41
C LEU A 228 0.44 20.10 26.32
N ARG A 229 0.98 18.92 26.62
CA ARG A 229 0.42 17.94 27.58
C ARG A 229 0.90 18.21 29.00
#